data_b13777d3bd04b5865af6d1af224368fa
#
_entry.id   b13777d3bd04b5865af6d1af224368fa
#
_cell.length_a   1.000
_cell.length_b   1.000
_cell.length_c   1.000
_cell.angle_alpha   90.00
_cell.angle_beta   90.00
_cell.angle_gamma   90.00
#
_symmetry.space_group_name_H-M   'P 1'
#
loop_
_entity.id
_entity.type
_entity.pdbx_description
1 polymer ?
#
loop_
_entity_poly.entity_id
_entity_poly.type
_entity_poly.pdbx_seq_one_letter_code
_entity_poly.pdbx_strand_id
1 'polypeptide(L)'
;MRHAHVGPADHVWEIGAGSGRLTEPLAERARLVTAVERDPFLANGLRMAFAGRTGVEVVPGDALRIPLPARPYRAFGNIPFAITTPMLRRLLDDPASALIRADLLIQFEAARKRCAVAPSSLLTLGWAPWWEFTLVRRVGRLGFEPPPSVDAGMLAISRREPALLPASDRAAYVRLVSRAFERGSWPVRRSLRDVVPPRTWKRLARERGLAIDAAPRDLDVFDWLAVFAVLR
;
A
#
# COMPACT_ATOMS: atom_id res chain seq x y z
N MET A 1 -13.29 -11.72 -4.13
CA MET A 1 -12.83 -12.82 -3.25
C MET A 1 -11.99 -13.89 -3.96
N ARG A 2 -12.21 -14.25 -5.23
CA ARG A 2 -11.40 -15.30 -5.93
C ARG A 2 -9.88 -15.01 -6.03
N HIS A 3 -9.45 -13.77 -5.82
CA HIS A 3 -8.03 -13.35 -5.94
C HIS A 3 -7.36 -13.05 -4.59
N ALA A 4 -8.09 -13.14 -3.51
CA ALA A 4 -7.63 -12.75 -2.18
C ALA A 4 -7.27 -13.98 -1.35
N HIS A 5 -6.42 -14.82 -1.75
CA HIS A 5 -5.95 -16.06 -1.13
C HIS A 5 -5.95 -16.08 0.42
N VAL A 6 -7.14 -15.88 1.03
CA VAL A 6 -7.34 -15.96 2.49
C VAL A 6 -7.49 -17.44 2.86
N GLY A 7 -6.70 -17.89 3.81
CA GLY A 7 -6.66 -19.27 4.28
C GLY A 7 -7.00 -19.41 5.78
N PRO A 8 -7.17 -20.67 6.25
CA PRO A 8 -7.66 -20.97 7.60
C PRO A 8 -6.67 -20.60 8.73
N ALA A 9 -5.44 -20.21 8.41
CA ALA A 9 -4.47 -19.70 9.38
C ALA A 9 -4.43 -18.17 9.46
N ASP A 10 -5.07 -17.48 8.50
CA ASP A 10 -4.97 -16.03 8.38
C ASP A 10 -5.76 -15.28 9.47
N HIS A 11 -5.18 -14.19 9.94
CA HIS A 11 -5.88 -13.10 10.62
C HIS A 11 -6.17 -11.99 9.61
N VAL A 12 -7.43 -11.68 9.40
CA VAL A 12 -7.87 -10.60 8.52
C VAL A 12 -8.28 -9.40 9.36
N TRP A 13 -7.72 -8.25 9.06
CA TRP A 13 -8.12 -6.95 9.60
C TRP A 13 -8.95 -6.24 8.54
N GLU A 14 -10.25 -6.23 8.71
CA GLU A 14 -11.20 -5.64 7.76
C GLU A 14 -11.43 -4.17 8.08
N ILE A 15 -11.26 -3.31 7.07
CA ILE A 15 -11.38 -1.86 7.19
C ILE A 15 -12.73 -1.41 6.66
N GLY A 16 -13.58 -0.86 7.54
CA GLY A 16 -14.91 -0.39 7.16
C GLY A 16 -15.84 -1.56 6.80
N ALA A 17 -16.12 -2.41 7.79
CA ALA A 17 -16.90 -3.64 7.60
C ALA A 17 -18.35 -3.38 7.15
N GLY A 18 -18.90 -2.19 7.46
CA GLY A 18 -20.23 -1.77 7.03
C GLY A 18 -21.32 -2.74 7.50
N SER A 19 -22.09 -3.26 6.56
CA SER A 19 -23.15 -4.26 6.84
C SER A 19 -22.64 -5.70 6.93
N GLY A 20 -21.34 -5.96 6.88
CA GLY A 20 -20.77 -7.31 6.99
C GLY A 20 -20.72 -8.11 5.68
N ARG A 21 -20.97 -7.48 4.53
CA ARG A 21 -20.95 -8.17 3.21
C ARG A 21 -19.61 -8.82 2.88
N LEU A 22 -18.50 -8.29 3.37
CA LEU A 22 -17.18 -8.90 3.24
C LEU A 22 -16.80 -9.72 4.46
N THR A 23 -17.24 -9.31 5.66
CA THR A 23 -16.98 -10.00 6.93
C THR A 23 -17.38 -11.47 6.86
N GLU A 24 -18.57 -11.77 6.36
CA GLU A 24 -19.10 -13.14 6.32
C GLU A 24 -18.23 -14.07 5.45
N PRO A 25 -17.99 -13.80 4.15
CA PRO A 25 -17.17 -14.67 3.33
C PRO A 25 -15.66 -14.65 3.73
N LEU A 26 -15.19 -13.65 4.48
CA LEU A 26 -13.86 -13.67 5.09
C LEU A 26 -13.83 -14.64 6.28
N ALA A 27 -14.85 -14.60 7.13
CA ALA A 27 -14.96 -15.46 8.31
C ALA A 27 -15.17 -16.95 8.00
N GLU A 28 -15.62 -17.28 6.79
CA GLU A 28 -15.68 -18.67 6.30
C GLU A 28 -14.29 -19.24 5.99
N ARG A 29 -13.29 -18.38 5.78
CA ARG A 29 -11.97 -18.77 5.29
C ARG A 29 -10.84 -18.49 6.26
N ALA A 30 -10.93 -17.39 6.97
CA ALA A 30 -9.90 -16.93 7.90
C ALA A 30 -10.04 -17.61 9.27
N ARG A 31 -8.92 -17.69 10.00
CA ARG A 31 -8.94 -18.06 11.42
C ARG A 31 -9.63 -16.99 12.28
N LEU A 32 -9.39 -15.74 11.94
CA LEU A 32 -9.91 -14.58 12.67
C LEU A 32 -10.17 -13.43 11.70
N VAL A 33 -11.32 -12.80 11.82
CA VAL A 33 -11.63 -11.51 11.18
C VAL A 33 -11.86 -10.47 12.28
N THR A 34 -11.00 -9.46 12.34
CA THR A 34 -11.22 -8.25 13.14
C THR A 34 -11.91 -7.23 12.25
N ALA A 35 -13.22 -7.11 12.36
CA ALA A 35 -14.08 -6.24 11.56
C ALA A 35 -14.14 -4.84 12.22
N VAL A 36 -13.43 -3.87 11.64
CA VAL A 36 -13.40 -2.49 12.14
C VAL A 36 -14.47 -1.68 11.44
N GLU A 37 -15.38 -1.07 12.23
CA GLU A 37 -16.43 -0.21 11.71
C GLU A 37 -16.55 1.08 12.54
N ARG A 38 -16.57 2.22 11.83
CA ARG A 38 -16.59 3.53 12.48
C ARG A 38 -18.00 3.96 12.91
N ASP A 39 -19.01 3.60 12.12
CA ASP A 39 -20.40 3.94 12.42
C ASP A 39 -20.90 3.07 13.57
N PRO A 40 -21.34 3.67 14.72
CA PRO A 40 -21.78 2.90 15.87
C PRO A 40 -23.03 2.04 15.61
N PHE A 41 -23.92 2.51 14.73
CA PHE A 41 -25.13 1.77 14.37
C PHE A 41 -24.79 0.53 13.55
N LEU A 42 -23.93 0.66 12.55
CA LEU A 42 -23.45 -0.47 11.74
C LEU A 42 -22.62 -1.44 12.57
N ALA A 43 -21.73 -0.93 13.43
CA ALA A 43 -20.93 -1.76 14.34
C ALA A 43 -21.81 -2.59 15.29
N ASN A 44 -22.90 -2.00 15.82
CA ASN A 44 -23.85 -2.72 16.65
C ASN A 44 -24.61 -3.80 15.84
N GLY A 45 -25.07 -3.47 14.63
CA GLY A 45 -25.69 -4.43 13.71
C GLY A 45 -24.76 -5.62 13.41
N LEU A 46 -23.46 -5.35 13.14
CA LEU A 46 -22.45 -6.40 12.96
C LEU A 46 -22.29 -7.28 14.21
N ARG A 47 -22.24 -6.68 15.41
CA ARG A 47 -22.13 -7.46 16.66
C ARG A 47 -23.32 -8.39 16.85
N MET A 48 -24.52 -7.93 16.51
CA MET A 48 -25.72 -8.77 16.57
C MET A 48 -25.69 -9.88 15.51
N ALA A 49 -25.32 -9.55 14.27
CA ALA A 49 -25.27 -10.49 13.16
C ALA A 49 -24.24 -11.62 13.37
N PHE A 50 -23.12 -11.29 14.02
CA PHE A 50 -22.04 -12.26 14.29
C PHE A 50 -21.97 -12.71 15.75
N ALA A 51 -23.03 -12.48 16.55
CA ALA A 51 -23.10 -12.91 17.94
C ALA A 51 -22.94 -14.44 18.04
N GLY A 52 -21.98 -14.89 18.86
CA GLY A 52 -21.66 -16.30 19.05
C GLY A 52 -20.87 -16.97 17.91
N ARG A 53 -20.58 -16.25 16.82
CA ARG A 53 -19.72 -16.78 15.76
C ARG A 53 -18.25 -16.66 16.16
N THR A 54 -17.62 -17.81 16.41
CA THR A 54 -16.17 -17.88 16.66
C THR A 54 -15.40 -17.39 15.43
N GLY A 55 -14.29 -16.68 15.67
CA GLY A 55 -13.44 -16.18 14.57
C GLY A 55 -13.88 -14.83 13.99
N VAL A 56 -14.87 -14.15 14.55
CA VAL A 56 -15.22 -12.77 14.20
C VAL A 56 -15.17 -11.88 15.43
N GLU A 57 -14.40 -10.80 15.37
CA GLU A 57 -14.31 -9.76 16.38
C GLU A 57 -14.72 -8.43 15.76
N VAL A 58 -15.78 -7.80 16.27
CA VAL A 58 -16.25 -6.50 15.81
C VAL A 58 -15.68 -5.40 16.70
N VAL A 59 -14.86 -4.53 16.10
CA VAL A 59 -14.19 -3.42 16.79
C VAL A 59 -14.77 -2.09 16.29
N PRO A 60 -15.60 -1.41 17.11
CA PRO A 60 -16.12 -0.09 16.75
C PRO A 60 -15.02 0.96 16.85
N GLY A 61 -14.87 1.78 15.80
CA GLY A 61 -13.97 2.91 15.80
C GLY A 61 -13.33 3.20 14.44
N ASP A 62 -12.51 4.23 14.45
CA ASP A 62 -11.81 4.69 13.24
C ASP A 62 -10.58 3.83 12.95
N ALA A 63 -10.60 3.13 11.81
CA ALA A 63 -9.49 2.31 11.34
C ALA A 63 -8.16 3.10 11.17
N LEU A 64 -8.20 4.42 11.05
CA LEU A 64 -7.00 5.25 11.06
C LEU A 64 -6.39 5.41 12.47
N ARG A 65 -7.09 5.04 13.53
CA ARG A 65 -6.67 5.26 14.94
C ARG A 65 -6.54 3.98 15.75
N ILE A 66 -7.36 2.97 15.49
CA ILE A 66 -7.33 1.68 16.19
C ILE A 66 -5.96 1.01 15.98
N PRO A 67 -5.28 0.49 17.03
CA PRO A 67 -4.01 -0.19 16.88
C PRO A 67 -4.04 -1.28 15.82
N LEU A 68 -3.01 -1.34 14.98
CA LEU A 68 -2.84 -2.43 14.01
C LEU A 68 -2.48 -3.73 14.76
N PRO A 69 -2.85 -4.91 14.22
CA PRO A 69 -2.47 -6.18 14.83
C PRO A 69 -0.95 -6.32 14.96
N ALA A 70 -0.49 -6.76 16.13
CA ALA A 70 0.92 -7.00 16.41
C ALA A 70 1.43 -8.35 15.86
N ARG A 71 0.53 -9.27 15.50
CA ARG A 71 0.84 -10.56 14.89
C ARG A 71 0.58 -10.49 13.39
N PRO A 72 1.17 -11.38 12.57
CA PRO A 72 0.97 -11.41 11.13
C PRO A 72 -0.51 -11.35 10.73
N TYR A 73 -0.84 -10.39 9.85
CA TYR A 73 -2.21 -10.15 9.41
C TYR A 73 -2.30 -9.72 7.95
N ARG A 74 -3.50 -9.86 7.40
CA ARG A 74 -3.89 -9.35 6.08
C ARG A 74 -4.90 -8.23 6.26
N ALA A 75 -4.70 -7.11 5.57
CA ALA A 75 -5.69 -6.03 5.56
C ALA A 75 -6.65 -6.19 4.38
N PHE A 76 -7.93 -5.97 4.65
CA PHE A 76 -8.98 -6.04 3.65
C PHE A 76 -9.90 -4.83 3.79
N GLY A 77 -10.39 -4.27 2.66
CA GLY A 77 -11.40 -3.23 2.78
C GLY A 77 -11.75 -2.53 1.49
N ASN A 78 -12.96 -1.96 1.50
CA ASN A 78 -13.40 -0.98 0.53
C ASN A 78 -13.14 0.41 1.11
N ILE A 79 -12.02 1.03 0.71
CA ILE A 79 -11.53 2.24 1.35
C ILE A 79 -12.22 3.47 0.75
N PRO A 80 -12.91 4.30 1.56
CA PRO A 80 -13.40 5.59 1.10
C PRO A 80 -12.28 6.42 0.47
N PHE A 81 -12.53 7.01 -0.69
CA PHE A 81 -11.48 7.69 -1.47
C PHE A 81 -10.78 8.81 -0.72
N ALA A 82 -11.51 9.50 0.16
CA ALA A 82 -10.97 10.58 1.00
C ALA A 82 -9.88 10.12 1.98
N ILE A 83 -9.90 8.86 2.43
CA ILE A 83 -8.93 8.33 3.41
C ILE A 83 -7.93 7.34 2.79
N THR A 84 -7.93 7.16 1.47
CA THR A 84 -7.04 6.20 0.79
C THR A 84 -5.56 6.46 1.13
N THR A 85 -5.08 7.69 0.97
CA THR A 85 -3.68 8.00 1.25
C THR A 85 -3.29 7.86 2.73
N PRO A 86 -4.05 8.40 3.70
CA PRO A 86 -3.80 8.15 5.12
C PRO A 86 -3.78 6.66 5.47
N MET A 87 -4.70 5.87 4.91
CA MET A 87 -4.76 4.43 5.16
C MET A 87 -3.54 3.70 4.60
N LEU A 88 -3.14 3.99 3.36
CA LEU A 88 -1.93 3.41 2.78
C LEU A 88 -0.68 3.77 3.58
N ARG A 89 -0.54 5.02 4.04
CA ARG A 89 0.56 5.41 4.93
C ARG A 89 0.57 4.59 6.22
N ARG A 90 -0.60 4.48 6.86
CA ARG A 90 -0.75 3.72 8.08
C ARG A 90 -0.32 2.26 7.95
N LEU A 91 -0.65 1.63 6.83
CA LEU A 91 -0.34 0.23 6.56
C LEU A 91 1.11 0.01 6.14
N LEU A 92 1.70 0.94 5.38
CA LEU A 92 2.94 0.70 4.61
C LEU A 92 4.14 1.50 5.10
N ASP A 93 3.94 2.56 5.90
CA ASP A 93 5.05 3.42 6.34
C ASP A 93 6.02 2.71 7.28
N ASP A 94 5.59 1.67 7.98
CA ASP A 94 6.49 0.82 8.76
C ASP A 94 6.76 -0.51 8.04
N PRO A 95 7.95 -0.70 7.44
CA PRO A 95 8.29 -1.97 6.80
C PRO A 95 8.51 -3.12 7.79
N ALA A 96 8.66 -2.83 9.09
CA ALA A 96 8.77 -3.84 10.15
C ALA A 96 7.40 -4.25 10.72
N SER A 97 6.31 -3.63 10.25
CA SER A 97 4.94 -3.97 10.69
C SER A 97 4.61 -5.46 10.47
N ALA A 98 3.60 -5.96 11.15
CA ALA A 98 3.15 -7.36 10.98
C ALA A 98 2.25 -7.57 9.75
N LEU A 99 2.02 -6.55 8.91
CA LEU A 99 1.25 -6.69 7.68
C LEU A 99 1.94 -7.63 6.69
N ILE A 100 1.23 -8.65 6.22
CA ILE A 100 1.69 -9.57 5.16
C ILE A 100 1.22 -9.07 3.80
N ARG A 101 -0.07 -8.71 3.73
CA ARG A 101 -0.74 -8.35 2.48
C ARG A 101 -1.91 -7.43 2.75
N ALA A 102 -2.19 -6.52 1.83
CA ALA A 102 -3.42 -5.74 1.81
C ALA A 102 -4.12 -5.90 0.46
N ASP A 103 -5.41 -6.23 0.49
CA ASP A 103 -6.28 -6.28 -0.68
C ASP A 103 -7.35 -5.19 -0.53
N LEU A 104 -7.14 -4.07 -1.19
CA LEU A 104 -7.91 -2.85 -0.99
C LEU A 104 -8.65 -2.45 -2.27
N LEU A 105 -9.92 -2.11 -2.12
CA LEU A 105 -10.69 -1.48 -3.16
C LEU A 105 -10.59 0.04 -2.98
N ILE A 106 -9.96 0.71 -3.94
CA ILE A 106 -9.70 2.15 -3.94
C ILE A 106 -10.07 2.75 -5.29
N GLN A 107 -10.01 4.07 -5.44
CA GLN A 107 -10.20 4.73 -6.73
C GLN A 107 -9.28 4.13 -7.80
N PHE A 108 -9.84 3.80 -8.99
CA PHE A 108 -9.11 3.10 -10.05
C PHE A 108 -7.82 3.80 -10.47
N GLU A 109 -7.88 5.12 -10.70
CA GLU A 109 -6.69 5.89 -11.10
C GLU A 109 -5.60 5.91 -10.01
N ALA A 110 -6.01 5.92 -8.74
CA ALA A 110 -5.06 5.81 -7.63
C ALA A 110 -4.38 4.43 -7.61
N ALA A 111 -5.15 3.35 -7.80
CA ALA A 111 -4.61 1.99 -7.89
C ALA A 111 -3.67 1.84 -9.09
N ARG A 112 -4.07 2.32 -10.27
CA ARG A 112 -3.25 2.28 -11.49
C ARG A 112 -1.90 3.00 -11.33
N LYS A 113 -1.91 4.19 -10.70
CA LYS A 113 -0.68 4.96 -10.43
C LYS A 113 0.28 4.23 -9.50
N ARG A 114 -0.22 3.42 -8.54
CA ARG A 114 0.63 2.64 -7.63
C ARG A 114 1.33 1.47 -8.32
N CYS A 115 0.72 0.94 -9.38
CA CYS A 115 1.21 -0.23 -10.12
C CYS A 115 2.04 0.13 -11.37
N ALA A 116 2.33 1.40 -11.61
CA ALA A 116 3.18 1.82 -12.72
C ALA A 116 4.62 1.32 -12.52
N VAL A 117 5.27 0.86 -13.60
CA VAL A 117 6.66 0.34 -13.58
C VAL A 117 7.63 1.43 -13.11
N ALA A 118 7.48 2.65 -13.64
CA ALA A 118 8.14 3.85 -13.13
C ALA A 118 7.11 4.70 -12.36
N PRO A 119 6.95 4.50 -11.03
CA PRO A 119 5.95 5.20 -10.28
C PRO A 119 6.29 6.69 -10.20
N SER A 120 5.46 7.53 -10.78
CA SER A 120 5.60 9.00 -10.72
C SER A 120 5.32 9.58 -9.32
N SER A 121 5.15 8.73 -8.32
CA SER A 121 4.74 9.10 -6.96
C SER A 121 5.84 8.79 -5.95
N LEU A 122 6.33 9.83 -5.28
CA LEU A 122 7.23 9.73 -4.15
C LEU A 122 6.77 8.68 -3.11
N LEU A 123 5.47 8.64 -2.79
CA LEU A 123 4.93 7.68 -1.83
C LEU A 123 5.12 6.24 -2.28
N THR A 124 4.81 5.93 -3.54
CA THR A 124 4.96 4.57 -4.06
C THR A 124 6.43 4.16 -4.10
N LEU A 125 7.31 5.04 -4.56
CA LEU A 125 8.76 4.79 -4.54
C LEU A 125 9.28 4.60 -3.11
N GLY A 126 8.77 5.39 -2.14
CA GLY A 126 9.14 5.27 -0.73
C GLY A 126 8.72 3.94 -0.09
N TRP A 127 7.76 3.23 -0.65
CA TRP A 127 7.29 1.92 -0.19
C TRP A 127 7.83 0.74 -1.00
N ALA A 128 8.16 0.97 -2.28
CA ALA A 128 8.50 -0.06 -3.25
C ALA A 128 9.63 -1.03 -2.85
N PRO A 129 10.65 -0.65 -2.04
CA PRO A 129 11.65 -1.62 -1.58
C PRO A 129 11.09 -2.74 -0.69
N TRP A 130 9.96 -2.52 -0.02
CA TRP A 130 9.36 -3.48 0.94
C TRP A 130 8.02 -4.02 0.49
N TRP A 131 7.36 -3.34 -0.46
CA TRP A 131 6.02 -3.67 -0.90
C TRP A 131 5.93 -3.76 -2.41
N GLU A 132 5.19 -4.75 -2.88
CA GLU A 132 4.84 -4.94 -4.28
C GLU A 132 3.37 -4.60 -4.51
N PHE A 133 3.10 -3.86 -5.60
CA PHE A 133 1.77 -3.36 -5.92
C PHE A 133 1.26 -4.03 -7.18
N THR A 134 0.08 -4.63 -7.13
CA THR A 134 -0.56 -5.28 -8.28
C THR A 134 -1.99 -4.79 -8.44
N LEU A 135 -2.32 -4.26 -9.61
CA LEU A 135 -3.70 -3.98 -9.99
C LEU A 135 -4.37 -5.28 -10.43
N VAL A 136 -5.19 -5.86 -9.54
CA VAL A 136 -5.83 -7.15 -9.79
C VAL A 136 -6.94 -7.03 -10.83
N ARG A 137 -7.79 -6.00 -10.69
CA ARG A 137 -8.87 -5.72 -11.65
C ARG A 137 -9.46 -4.32 -11.45
N ARG A 138 -10.11 -3.82 -12.50
CA ARG A 138 -11.02 -2.68 -12.43
C ARG A 138 -12.42 -3.16 -12.03
N VAL A 139 -13.10 -2.39 -11.18
CA VAL A 139 -14.48 -2.63 -10.76
C VAL A 139 -15.29 -1.40 -11.15
N GLY A 140 -16.25 -1.59 -12.05
CA GLY A 140 -17.11 -0.51 -12.52
C GLY A 140 -17.96 0.05 -11.38
N ARG A 141 -18.23 1.34 -11.42
CA ARG A 141 -19.03 2.06 -10.40
C ARG A 141 -20.40 1.47 -10.13
N LEU A 142 -21.02 0.85 -11.15
CA LEU A 142 -22.34 0.21 -11.02
C LEU A 142 -22.33 -1.07 -10.15
N GLY A 143 -21.15 -1.57 -9.79
CA GLY A 143 -21.01 -2.69 -8.84
C GLY A 143 -21.12 -2.28 -7.36
N PHE A 144 -21.46 -1.03 -7.07
CA PHE A 144 -21.58 -0.47 -5.72
C PHE A 144 -22.97 0.10 -5.47
N GLU A 145 -23.37 0.11 -4.21
CA GLU A 145 -24.63 0.70 -3.76
C GLU A 145 -24.40 1.53 -2.48
N PRO A 146 -24.58 2.87 -2.56
CA PRO A 146 -24.79 3.67 -3.77
C PRO A 146 -23.52 3.69 -4.67
N PRO A 147 -23.71 3.91 -6.00
CA PRO A 147 -22.58 3.96 -6.93
C PRO A 147 -21.70 5.20 -6.67
N PRO A 148 -20.37 5.03 -6.61
CA PRO A 148 -19.44 6.15 -6.51
C PRO A 148 -19.37 6.97 -7.81
N SER A 149 -18.73 8.14 -7.76
CA SER A 149 -18.57 9.02 -8.94
C SER A 149 -17.63 8.43 -10.00
N VAL A 150 -16.70 7.54 -9.61
CA VAL A 150 -15.68 6.93 -10.48
C VAL A 150 -15.52 5.45 -10.19
N ASP A 151 -14.90 4.74 -11.13
CA ASP A 151 -14.61 3.31 -10.95
C ASP A 151 -13.59 3.07 -9.85
N ALA A 152 -13.65 1.88 -9.28
CA ALA A 152 -12.67 1.40 -8.31
C ALA A 152 -11.67 0.43 -8.96
N GLY A 153 -10.50 0.30 -8.33
CA GLY A 153 -9.49 -0.69 -8.64
C GLY A 153 -9.22 -1.58 -7.44
N MET A 154 -9.19 -2.88 -7.65
CA MET A 154 -8.72 -3.80 -6.63
C MET A 154 -7.20 -3.81 -6.64
N LEU A 155 -6.60 -3.19 -5.62
CA LEU A 155 -5.16 -3.10 -5.40
C LEU A 155 -4.74 -4.17 -4.42
N ALA A 156 -3.87 -5.07 -4.85
CA ALA A 156 -3.14 -5.99 -3.98
C ALA A 156 -1.77 -5.41 -3.66
N ILE A 157 -1.42 -5.39 -2.38
CA ILE A 157 -0.13 -4.94 -1.87
C ILE A 157 0.46 -6.09 -1.07
N SER A 158 1.55 -6.65 -1.53
CA SER A 158 2.20 -7.79 -0.87
C SER A 158 3.56 -7.38 -0.30
N ARG A 159 3.90 -7.89 0.88
CA ARG A 159 5.24 -7.76 1.41
C ARG A 159 6.23 -8.45 0.46
N ARG A 160 7.36 -7.80 0.17
CA ARG A 160 8.45 -8.45 -0.55
C ARG A 160 9.21 -9.40 0.36
N GLU A 161 9.44 -10.60 -0.11
CA GLU A 161 10.26 -11.60 0.58
C GLU A 161 11.25 -12.24 -0.41
N PRO A 162 12.54 -11.87 -0.31
CA PRO A 162 13.12 -10.90 0.63
C PRO A 162 12.81 -9.44 0.24
N ALA A 163 12.81 -8.55 1.23
CA ALA A 163 12.79 -7.11 0.99
C ALA A 163 14.05 -6.66 0.24
N LEU A 164 13.93 -5.63 -0.62
CA LEU A 164 15.06 -5.11 -1.41
C LEU A 164 16.02 -4.25 -0.57
N LEU A 165 15.57 -3.76 0.58
CA LEU A 165 16.38 -3.03 1.58
C LEU A 165 16.01 -3.48 2.99
N PRO A 166 16.96 -3.45 3.95
CA PRO A 166 16.65 -3.57 5.37
C PRO A 166 15.66 -2.49 5.83
N ALA A 167 14.79 -2.81 6.77
CA ALA A 167 13.84 -1.85 7.33
C ALA A 167 14.52 -0.61 7.96
N SER A 168 15.72 -0.79 8.53
CA SER A 168 16.56 0.28 9.08
C SER A 168 16.95 1.35 8.07
N ASP A 169 17.02 1.02 6.78
CA ASP A 169 17.41 1.95 5.72
C ASP A 169 16.28 2.85 5.26
N ARG A 170 15.03 2.57 5.68
CA ARG A 170 13.86 3.28 5.19
C ARG A 170 14.00 4.81 5.29
N ALA A 171 14.40 5.31 6.44
CA ALA A 171 14.50 6.76 6.65
C ALA A 171 15.52 7.41 5.71
N ALA A 172 16.66 6.77 5.49
CA ALA A 172 17.72 7.26 4.60
C ALA A 172 17.28 7.20 3.12
N TYR A 173 16.68 6.06 2.72
CA TYR A 173 16.16 5.88 1.37
C TYR A 173 15.05 6.89 1.02
N VAL A 174 14.05 7.03 1.89
CA VAL A 174 12.95 7.98 1.68
C VAL A 174 13.46 9.42 1.62
N ARG A 175 14.43 9.81 2.46
CA ARG A 175 15.05 11.14 2.37
C ARG A 175 15.73 11.37 1.03
N LEU A 176 16.49 10.39 0.52
CA LEU A 176 17.14 10.50 -0.79
C LEU A 176 16.13 10.74 -1.91
N VAL A 177 15.09 9.88 -1.97
CA VAL A 177 14.05 9.98 -3.01
C VAL A 177 13.30 11.32 -2.87
N SER A 178 12.89 11.71 -1.64
CA SER A 178 12.20 12.97 -1.38
C SER A 178 12.99 14.17 -1.89
N ARG A 179 14.29 14.22 -1.58
CA ARG A 179 15.18 15.29 -2.04
C ARG A 179 15.21 15.45 -3.56
N ALA A 180 15.18 14.33 -4.28
CA ALA A 180 15.15 14.38 -5.74
C ALA A 180 13.82 14.96 -6.28
N PHE A 181 12.71 14.73 -5.57
CA PHE A 181 11.38 15.23 -5.94
C PHE A 181 11.09 16.67 -5.51
N GLU A 182 11.84 17.26 -4.53
CA GLU A 182 11.62 18.61 -4.02
C GLU A 182 11.66 19.70 -5.11
N ARG A 183 12.45 19.47 -6.16
CA ARG A 183 12.60 20.40 -7.29
C ARG A 183 11.79 19.99 -8.53
N GLY A 184 10.75 19.20 -8.32
CA GLY A 184 9.78 18.82 -9.35
C GLY A 184 10.41 18.03 -10.51
N SER A 185 10.41 18.60 -11.72
CA SER A 185 10.92 17.95 -12.94
C SER A 185 12.43 18.09 -13.18
N TRP A 186 13.17 18.63 -12.21
CA TRP A 186 14.62 18.75 -12.40
C TRP A 186 15.26 17.38 -12.58
N PRO A 187 16.26 17.25 -13.46
CA PRO A 187 17.02 16.01 -13.62
C PRO A 187 17.65 15.56 -12.30
N VAL A 188 17.63 14.22 -12.05
CA VAL A 188 18.22 13.61 -10.85
C VAL A 188 19.66 14.08 -10.63
N ARG A 189 20.48 14.17 -11.71
CA ARG A 189 21.85 14.65 -11.63
C ARG A 189 22.01 16.08 -11.06
N ARG A 190 20.98 16.92 -11.20
CA ARG A 190 20.98 18.28 -10.63
C ARG A 190 20.45 18.29 -9.19
N SER A 191 19.36 17.53 -8.95
CA SER A 191 18.72 17.47 -7.63
C SER A 191 19.60 16.81 -6.58
N LEU A 192 20.43 15.83 -6.98
CA LEU A 192 21.30 15.05 -6.10
C LEU A 192 22.80 15.34 -6.26
N ARG A 193 23.19 16.42 -6.93
CA ARG A 193 24.60 16.71 -7.32
C ARG A 193 25.58 16.74 -6.15
N ASP A 194 25.10 17.07 -4.97
CA ASP A 194 25.87 17.20 -3.74
C ASP A 194 25.99 15.89 -2.95
N VAL A 195 25.21 14.87 -3.31
CA VAL A 195 25.30 13.53 -2.72
C VAL A 195 25.70 12.46 -3.74
N VAL A 196 25.41 12.69 -5.03
CA VAL A 196 25.83 11.81 -6.14
C VAL A 196 26.73 12.59 -7.11
N PRO A 197 28.06 12.33 -7.10
CA PRO A 197 29.00 13.03 -7.99
C PRO A 197 28.63 12.85 -9.47
N PRO A 198 28.89 13.85 -10.33
CA PRO A 198 28.52 13.80 -11.75
C PRO A 198 29.10 12.60 -12.51
N ARG A 199 30.34 12.19 -12.20
CA ARG A 199 30.98 11.02 -12.79
C ARG A 199 30.24 9.72 -12.41
N THR A 200 29.85 9.61 -11.15
CA THR A 200 29.09 8.47 -10.61
C THR A 200 27.72 8.39 -11.24
N TRP A 201 27.01 9.51 -11.35
CA TRP A 201 25.72 9.56 -12.03
C TRP A 201 25.85 9.13 -13.50
N LYS A 202 26.85 9.65 -14.25
CA LYS A 202 27.07 9.30 -15.67
C LYS A 202 27.30 7.79 -15.86
N ARG A 203 28.08 7.16 -14.97
CA ARG A 203 28.29 5.71 -14.97
C ARG A 203 27.00 4.96 -14.70
N LEU A 204 26.29 5.31 -13.63
CA LEU A 204 25.04 4.67 -13.23
C LEU A 204 23.96 4.80 -14.31
N ALA A 205 23.78 5.99 -14.87
CA ALA A 205 22.82 6.20 -15.96
C ALA A 205 23.11 5.30 -17.17
N ARG A 206 24.40 5.15 -17.55
CA ARG A 206 24.79 4.25 -18.62
C ARG A 206 24.53 2.77 -18.28
N GLU A 207 24.87 2.34 -17.07
CA GLU A 207 24.69 0.95 -16.59
C GLU A 207 23.20 0.57 -16.51
N ARG A 208 22.35 1.54 -16.19
CA ARG A 208 20.90 1.36 -16.06
C ARG A 208 20.10 1.72 -17.31
N GLY A 209 20.74 2.17 -18.38
CA GLY A 209 20.06 2.60 -19.62
C GLY A 209 19.21 3.86 -19.44
N LEU A 210 19.52 4.71 -18.45
CA LEU A 210 18.79 5.94 -18.17
C LEU A 210 19.31 7.10 -19.02
N ALA A 211 18.42 8.03 -19.37
CA ALA A 211 18.82 9.31 -19.93
C ALA A 211 19.68 10.07 -18.90
N ILE A 212 20.72 10.79 -19.36
CA ILE A 212 21.57 11.58 -18.45
C ILE A 212 20.78 12.65 -17.71
N ASP A 213 19.73 13.16 -18.32
CA ASP A 213 18.80 14.15 -17.78
C ASP A 213 17.47 13.53 -17.28
N ALA A 214 17.47 12.22 -16.95
CA ALA A 214 16.29 11.56 -16.39
C ALA A 214 15.73 12.33 -15.19
N ALA A 215 14.41 12.54 -15.19
CA ALA A 215 13.70 13.11 -14.06
C ALA A 215 13.42 12.04 -12.98
N PRO A 216 13.16 12.40 -11.73
CA PRO A 216 12.90 11.44 -10.65
C PRO A 216 11.78 10.43 -10.96
N ARG A 217 10.79 10.82 -11.76
CA ARG A 217 9.65 9.99 -12.16
C ARG A 217 9.97 8.97 -13.27
N ASP A 218 11.13 9.11 -13.91
CA ASP A 218 11.55 8.23 -14.99
C ASP A 218 12.31 7.00 -14.45
N LEU A 219 12.68 7.02 -13.15
CA LEU A 219 13.40 5.96 -12.47
C LEU A 219 12.43 4.97 -11.81
N ASP A 220 12.67 3.70 -12.02
CA ASP A 220 12.00 2.63 -11.29
C ASP A 220 12.61 2.38 -9.89
N VAL A 221 12.07 1.41 -9.15
CA VAL A 221 12.59 1.08 -7.81
C VAL A 221 14.04 0.58 -7.86
N PHE A 222 14.42 -0.19 -8.88
CA PHE A 222 15.77 -0.74 -8.99
C PHE A 222 16.78 0.33 -9.36
N ASP A 223 16.40 1.33 -10.15
CA ASP A 223 17.20 2.50 -10.42
C ASP A 223 17.46 3.29 -9.16
N TRP A 224 16.40 3.53 -8.35
CA TRP A 224 16.53 4.21 -7.06
C TRP A 224 17.39 3.44 -6.06
N LEU A 225 17.32 2.11 -6.06
CA LEU A 225 18.21 1.27 -5.24
C LEU A 225 19.66 1.40 -5.68
N ALA A 226 19.92 1.46 -6.99
CA ALA A 226 21.28 1.67 -7.51
C ALA A 226 21.81 3.06 -7.14
N VAL A 227 20.97 4.11 -7.17
CA VAL A 227 21.35 5.44 -6.66
C VAL A 227 21.63 5.40 -5.17
N PHE A 228 20.80 4.71 -4.39
CA PHE A 228 20.96 4.59 -2.93
C PHE A 228 22.23 3.83 -2.54
N ALA A 229 22.58 2.79 -3.29
CA ALA A 229 23.78 1.98 -3.04
C ALA A 229 25.09 2.80 -3.17
N VAL A 230 25.09 3.88 -3.95
CA VAL A 230 26.27 4.78 -4.08
C VAL A 230 26.54 5.58 -2.81
N LEU A 231 25.55 5.71 -1.92
CA LEU A 231 25.65 6.51 -0.68
C LEU A 231 26.00 5.65 0.54
N ARG A 232 26.17 4.36 0.34
CA ARG A 232 26.60 3.39 1.36
C ARG A 232 28.07 3.06 1.17
#